data_2abf5e989a707bb901ff82594643c290
#
_entry.id   2abf5e989a707bb901ff82594643c290
#
_cell.length_a   1.000
_cell.length_b   1.000
_cell.length_c   1.000
_cell.angle_alpha   90.00
_cell.angle_beta   90.00
_cell.angle_gamma   90.00
#
_symmetry.space_group_name_H-M   'P 1'
#
loop_
_entity.id
_entity.type
_entity.pdbx_description
1 polymer ?
#
loop_
_entity_poly.entity_id
_entity_poly.type
_entity_poly.pdbx_seq_one_letter_code
_entity_poly.pdbx_strand_id
1 'polypeptide(L)'
;MLDTSVKNLMFDLGAGREIYDAEAGRVISKAEASDTIRKACFDFLGLTKDSTNKQIKRALNSERGTQFFEVIEEIIDTQIAHGLSENEFFNTWVESKNMADGDRNEFWADDEIILTVSKVSGDAHDLSMQRLGSGQSYHVDTAVYGIKVGGDIRLFLTGRKDWGAFVDAVVKAYIQKVQTLIATQFANGVNMLPVPATLKGTGALSASTKAQFDAIIEKVGAANESGVVIMGTKTALKALNALTKVDWESPASSIKEAVANTGIIGNYEGTPLMEIPQKFTDKTLATPIVDNKKLYIMPAVDDRFIKFVDYGETELEVNEKGATQDDMQSYEVQRRMGVATIMTRYHGEWTL
;
A
#
# COMPACT_ATOMS: atom_id res chain seq x y z
N MET A 1 -23.22 -23.70 -0.16
CA MET A 1 -22.03 -22.91 0.14
C MET A 1 -20.83 -23.66 -0.40
N LEU A 2 -19.90 -23.00 -1.06
CA LEU A 2 -18.63 -23.63 -1.45
C LEU A 2 -17.89 -24.10 -0.22
N ASP A 3 -17.25 -25.25 -0.29
CA ASP A 3 -16.49 -25.81 0.85
C ASP A 3 -15.32 -24.90 1.21
N THR A 4 -15.03 -24.76 2.50
CA THR A 4 -13.92 -23.92 3.02
C THR A 4 -12.58 -24.35 2.46
N SER A 5 -12.38 -25.65 2.21
CA SER A 5 -11.15 -26.18 1.59
C SER A 5 -10.95 -25.64 0.17
N VAL A 6 -12.04 -25.54 -0.60
CA VAL A 6 -12.01 -25.00 -1.98
C VAL A 6 -11.77 -23.48 -1.97
N LYS A 7 -12.36 -22.73 -1.01
CA LYS A 7 -12.09 -21.30 -0.84
C LYS A 7 -10.62 -21.05 -0.55
N ASN A 8 -10.02 -21.79 0.37
CA ASN A 8 -8.61 -21.70 0.70
C ASN A 8 -7.72 -22.02 -0.51
N LEU A 9 -8.09 -23.06 -1.26
CA LEU A 9 -7.38 -23.44 -2.48
C LEU A 9 -7.45 -22.33 -3.55
N MET A 10 -8.61 -21.68 -3.71
CA MET A 10 -8.78 -20.54 -4.62
C MET A 10 -7.93 -19.33 -4.16
N PHE A 11 -7.86 -19.10 -2.86
CA PHE A 11 -7.06 -18.04 -2.27
C PHE A 11 -5.56 -18.28 -2.51
N ASP A 12 -5.04 -19.48 -2.20
CA ASP A 12 -3.62 -19.81 -2.34
C ASP A 12 -3.18 -19.79 -3.82
N LEU A 13 -4.04 -20.27 -4.73
CA LEU A 13 -3.79 -20.20 -6.17
C LEU A 13 -3.69 -18.74 -6.66
N GLY A 14 -4.60 -17.88 -6.22
CA GLY A 14 -4.62 -16.46 -6.59
C GLY A 14 -3.46 -15.68 -5.94
N ALA A 15 -3.04 -16.02 -4.73
CA ALA A 15 -1.89 -15.43 -4.05
C ALA A 15 -0.53 -15.92 -4.58
N GLY A 16 -0.53 -16.92 -5.45
CA GLY A 16 0.70 -17.52 -6.00
C GLY A 16 1.53 -18.30 -5.00
N ARG A 17 0.91 -18.72 -3.88
CA ARG A 17 1.56 -19.49 -2.82
C ARG A 17 1.75 -20.97 -3.21
N GLU A 18 2.52 -21.68 -2.40
CA GLU A 18 2.54 -23.14 -2.47
C GLU A 18 1.14 -23.68 -2.10
N ILE A 19 0.59 -24.48 -2.99
CA ILE A 19 -0.79 -24.94 -2.90
C ILE A 19 -0.79 -26.29 -2.21
N TYR A 20 -1.34 -26.33 -1.00
CA TYR A 20 -1.49 -27.55 -0.22
C TYR A 20 -2.92 -28.07 -0.32
N ASP A 21 -3.10 -29.28 -0.84
CA ASP A 21 -4.38 -29.96 -0.85
C ASP A 21 -4.55 -30.71 0.47
N ALA A 22 -5.48 -30.24 1.29
CA ALA A 22 -5.77 -30.83 2.60
C ALA A 22 -6.37 -32.25 2.50
N GLU A 23 -7.09 -32.56 1.41
CA GLU A 23 -7.67 -33.89 1.19
C GLU A 23 -6.62 -34.88 0.69
N ALA A 24 -5.74 -34.43 -0.21
CA ALA A 24 -4.66 -35.26 -0.74
C ALA A 24 -3.43 -35.32 0.20
N GLY A 25 -3.32 -34.42 1.18
CA GLY A 25 -2.21 -34.34 2.14
C GLY A 25 -0.86 -34.02 1.48
N ARG A 26 -0.83 -33.36 0.34
CA ARG A 26 0.38 -33.04 -0.44
C ARG A 26 0.31 -31.67 -1.11
N VAL A 27 1.48 -31.13 -1.45
CA VAL A 27 1.59 -29.97 -2.35
C VAL A 27 1.18 -30.41 -3.75
N ILE A 28 0.28 -29.65 -4.37
CA ILE A 28 -0.21 -29.92 -5.73
C ILE A 28 0.26 -28.84 -6.71
N SER A 29 0.29 -29.19 -7.97
CA SER A 29 0.62 -28.25 -9.03
C SER A 29 -0.52 -27.25 -9.29
N LYS A 30 -0.18 -26.06 -9.82
CA LYS A 30 -1.17 -25.05 -10.21
C LYS A 30 -2.24 -25.59 -11.16
N ALA A 31 -1.88 -26.50 -12.05
CA ALA A 31 -2.81 -27.13 -12.98
C ALA A 31 -3.81 -28.06 -12.27
N GLU A 32 -3.32 -28.89 -11.32
CA GLU A 32 -4.18 -29.78 -10.51
C GLU A 32 -5.11 -28.95 -9.62
N ALA A 33 -4.61 -27.87 -8.99
CA ALA A 33 -5.42 -26.95 -8.21
C ALA A 33 -6.54 -26.29 -9.04
N SER A 34 -6.21 -25.77 -10.21
CA SER A 34 -7.18 -25.18 -11.14
C SER A 34 -8.25 -26.18 -11.58
N ASP A 35 -7.87 -27.46 -11.82
CA ASP A 35 -8.79 -28.52 -12.15
C ASP A 35 -9.71 -28.88 -10.98
N THR A 36 -9.21 -28.90 -9.76
CA THR A 36 -9.98 -29.18 -8.52
C THR A 36 -10.98 -28.05 -8.28
N ILE A 37 -10.54 -26.79 -8.36
CA ILE A 37 -11.42 -25.62 -8.24
C ILE A 37 -12.52 -25.67 -9.29
N ARG A 38 -12.17 -25.96 -10.54
CA ARG A 38 -13.14 -26.02 -11.63
C ARG A 38 -14.20 -27.09 -11.40
N LYS A 39 -13.80 -28.28 -10.94
CA LYS A 39 -14.75 -29.36 -10.58
C LYS A 39 -15.70 -28.92 -9.47
N ALA A 40 -15.15 -28.34 -8.39
CA ALA A 40 -15.95 -27.84 -7.28
C ALA A 40 -16.94 -26.73 -7.70
N CYS A 41 -16.51 -25.82 -8.59
CA CYS A 41 -17.39 -24.79 -9.15
C CYS A 41 -18.51 -25.41 -10.02
N PHE A 42 -18.21 -26.43 -10.83
CA PHE A 42 -19.23 -27.14 -11.59
C PHE A 42 -20.25 -27.79 -10.67
N ASP A 43 -19.81 -28.52 -9.67
CA ASP A 43 -20.70 -29.20 -8.72
C ASP A 43 -21.56 -28.20 -7.95
N PHE A 44 -20.97 -27.08 -7.52
CA PHE A 44 -21.70 -26.01 -6.84
C PHE A 44 -22.78 -25.36 -7.71
N LEU A 45 -22.46 -25.08 -8.96
CA LEU A 45 -23.39 -24.50 -9.94
C LEU A 45 -24.38 -25.53 -10.50
N GLY A 46 -24.24 -26.81 -10.15
CA GLY A 46 -25.06 -27.90 -10.69
C GLY A 46 -24.84 -28.15 -12.19
N LEU A 47 -23.60 -27.94 -12.65
CA LEU A 47 -23.18 -28.10 -14.02
C LEU A 47 -22.39 -29.38 -14.22
N THR A 48 -22.36 -29.89 -15.45
CA THR A 48 -21.49 -31.01 -15.84
C THR A 48 -20.59 -30.60 -17.01
N LYS A 49 -19.56 -31.40 -17.29
CA LYS A 49 -18.63 -31.12 -18.40
C LYS A 49 -19.34 -30.99 -19.77
N ASP A 50 -20.48 -31.62 -19.91
CA ASP A 50 -21.29 -31.63 -21.17
C ASP A 50 -22.38 -30.55 -21.17
N SER A 51 -22.39 -29.67 -20.15
CA SER A 51 -23.37 -28.61 -20.04
C SER A 51 -23.25 -27.61 -21.20
N THR A 52 -24.37 -27.31 -21.84
CA THR A 52 -24.41 -26.35 -22.93
C THR A 52 -24.22 -24.91 -22.44
N ASN A 53 -23.74 -24.02 -23.33
CA ASN A 53 -23.57 -22.59 -23.01
C ASN A 53 -24.83 -21.95 -22.41
N LYS A 54 -26.03 -22.40 -22.85
CA LYS A 54 -27.30 -21.92 -22.34
C LYS A 54 -27.56 -22.36 -20.89
N GLN A 55 -27.15 -23.57 -20.54
CA GLN A 55 -27.22 -24.08 -19.14
C GLN A 55 -26.26 -23.36 -18.22
N ILE A 56 -25.03 -23.17 -18.68
CA ILE A 56 -23.99 -22.40 -17.92
C ILE A 56 -24.52 -20.98 -17.66
N LYS A 57 -25.03 -20.30 -18.66
CA LYS A 57 -25.62 -18.96 -18.52
C LYS A 57 -26.75 -18.91 -17.50
N ARG A 58 -27.65 -19.91 -17.54
CA ARG A 58 -28.76 -19.99 -16.58
C ARG A 58 -28.28 -20.26 -15.15
N ALA A 59 -27.25 -21.09 -14.99
CA ALA A 59 -26.68 -21.40 -13.67
C ALA A 59 -26.03 -20.16 -13.08
N LEU A 60 -25.26 -19.39 -13.86
CA LEU A 60 -24.63 -18.14 -13.42
C LEU A 60 -25.63 -17.05 -13.03
N ASN A 61 -26.82 -17.04 -13.67
CA ASN A 61 -27.90 -16.08 -13.37
C ASN A 61 -28.87 -16.62 -12.30
N SER A 62 -28.55 -17.70 -11.63
CA SER A 62 -29.33 -18.25 -10.53
C SER A 62 -28.79 -17.75 -9.18
N GLU A 63 -29.56 -18.00 -8.11
CA GLU A 63 -29.12 -17.73 -6.74
C GLU A 63 -27.75 -18.37 -6.40
N ARG A 64 -27.48 -19.55 -6.95
CA ARG A 64 -26.14 -20.19 -6.80
C ARG A 64 -25.05 -19.42 -7.54
N GLY A 65 -25.39 -18.80 -8.68
CA GLY A 65 -24.46 -17.93 -9.39
C GLY A 65 -24.12 -16.68 -8.58
N THR A 66 -25.10 -16.05 -7.96
CA THR A 66 -24.89 -14.92 -7.05
C THR A 66 -23.96 -15.30 -5.90
N GLN A 67 -24.25 -16.40 -5.20
CA GLN A 67 -23.39 -16.92 -4.14
C GLN A 67 -21.97 -17.28 -4.60
N PHE A 68 -21.81 -17.69 -5.84
CA PHE A 68 -20.51 -17.93 -6.44
C PHE A 68 -19.72 -16.62 -6.62
N PHE A 69 -20.38 -15.54 -7.05
CA PHE A 69 -19.74 -14.24 -7.17
C PHE A 69 -19.38 -13.63 -5.82
N GLU A 70 -20.23 -13.78 -4.79
CA GLU A 70 -19.91 -13.38 -3.40
C GLU A 70 -18.61 -14.03 -2.87
N VAL A 71 -18.40 -15.31 -3.20
CA VAL A 71 -17.13 -15.99 -2.84
C VAL A 71 -15.93 -15.38 -3.56
N ILE A 72 -16.12 -14.95 -4.80
CA ILE A 72 -15.05 -14.29 -5.56
C ILE A 72 -14.69 -12.94 -4.95
N GLU A 73 -15.69 -12.16 -4.57
CA GLU A 73 -15.53 -10.89 -3.86
C GLU A 73 -14.75 -11.09 -2.57
N GLU A 74 -15.13 -12.06 -1.74
CA GLU A 74 -14.44 -12.41 -0.49
C GLU A 74 -12.96 -12.75 -0.71
N ILE A 75 -12.65 -13.49 -1.79
CA ILE A 75 -11.28 -13.84 -2.15
C ILE A 75 -10.48 -12.62 -2.58
N ILE A 76 -11.05 -11.75 -3.42
CA ILE A 76 -10.42 -10.52 -3.88
C ILE A 76 -10.12 -9.62 -2.68
N ASP A 77 -11.07 -9.41 -1.78
CA ASP A 77 -10.92 -8.58 -0.59
C ASP A 77 -9.80 -9.09 0.32
N THR A 78 -9.80 -10.38 0.59
CA THR A 78 -8.77 -11.01 1.43
C THR A 78 -7.38 -10.87 0.80
N GLN A 79 -7.25 -11.04 -0.51
CA GLN A 79 -5.97 -10.90 -1.21
C GLN A 79 -5.47 -9.47 -1.27
N ILE A 80 -6.36 -8.48 -1.45
CA ILE A 80 -6.00 -7.06 -1.41
C ILE A 80 -5.46 -6.70 -0.02
N ALA A 81 -6.18 -7.08 1.03
CA ALA A 81 -5.76 -6.82 2.41
C ALA A 81 -4.39 -7.46 2.71
N HIS A 82 -4.18 -8.69 2.28
CA HIS A 82 -2.90 -9.39 2.43
C HIS A 82 -1.77 -8.71 1.66
N GLY A 83 -1.99 -8.39 0.38
CA GLY A 83 -0.98 -7.76 -0.47
C GLY A 83 -0.59 -6.35 -0.01
N LEU A 84 -1.48 -5.62 0.66
CA LEU A 84 -1.15 -4.34 1.30
C LEU A 84 -0.30 -4.57 2.56
N SER A 85 -0.62 -5.58 3.37
CA SER A 85 0.11 -5.90 4.60
C SER A 85 1.54 -6.40 4.36
N GLU A 86 1.88 -6.89 3.19
CA GLU A 86 3.26 -7.30 2.83
C GLU A 86 4.20 -6.14 2.53
N ASN A 87 3.67 -4.93 2.35
CA ASN A 87 4.47 -3.76 2.02
C ASN A 87 4.98 -3.07 3.29
N GLU A 88 6.31 -3.08 3.51
CA GLU A 88 6.95 -2.48 4.68
C GLU A 88 6.66 -0.97 4.80
N PHE A 89 6.69 -0.23 3.68
CA PHE A 89 6.34 1.18 3.67
C PHE A 89 4.89 1.41 4.12
N PHE A 90 3.96 0.58 3.64
CA PHE A 90 2.55 0.64 4.04
C PHE A 90 2.39 0.41 5.54
N ASN A 91 3.01 -0.64 6.06
CA ASN A 91 2.89 -0.99 7.49
C ASN A 91 3.49 0.06 8.43
N THR A 92 4.53 0.73 8.01
CA THR A 92 5.24 1.69 8.86
C THR A 92 4.59 3.08 8.83
N TRP A 93 4.14 3.55 7.65
CA TRP A 93 3.77 4.94 7.46
C TRP A 93 2.30 5.17 7.12
N VAL A 94 1.53 4.12 6.89
CA VAL A 94 0.11 4.23 6.57
C VAL A 94 -0.73 3.69 7.73
N GLU A 95 -1.59 4.55 8.26
CA GLU A 95 -2.68 4.14 9.15
C GLU A 95 -3.88 3.79 8.29
N SER A 96 -4.28 2.52 8.33
CA SER A 96 -5.43 2.03 7.57
C SER A 96 -6.64 1.83 8.48
N LYS A 97 -7.80 2.30 8.03
CA LYS A 97 -9.09 2.01 8.65
C LYS A 97 -10.00 1.32 7.65
N ASN A 98 -10.49 0.14 8.03
CA ASN A 98 -11.62 -0.50 7.36
C ASN A 98 -12.91 0.08 7.94
N MET A 99 -13.78 0.52 7.06
CA MET A 99 -15.04 1.18 7.43
C MET A 99 -16.22 0.47 6.77
N ALA A 100 -17.33 0.43 7.46
CA ALA A 100 -18.62 0.05 6.90
C ALA A 100 -19.39 1.30 6.44
N ASP A 101 -20.37 1.13 5.56
CA ASP A 101 -21.23 2.21 5.14
C ASP A 101 -22.00 2.77 6.35
N GLY A 102 -21.85 4.08 6.57
CA GLY A 102 -22.43 4.79 7.73
C GLY A 102 -21.48 5.06 8.88
N ASP A 103 -20.27 4.51 8.86
CA ASP A 103 -19.25 4.79 9.86
C ASP A 103 -18.68 6.22 9.68
N ARG A 104 -18.20 6.80 10.80
CA ARG A 104 -17.52 8.09 10.73
C ARG A 104 -16.09 7.95 10.25
N ASN A 105 -15.82 8.49 9.09
CA ASN A 105 -14.49 8.58 8.51
C ASN A 105 -13.73 9.75 9.14
N GLU A 106 -13.30 9.58 10.39
CA GLU A 106 -12.57 10.61 11.12
C GLU A 106 -11.23 10.07 11.63
N PHE A 107 -10.18 10.86 11.42
CA PHE A 107 -8.86 10.66 12.01
C PHE A 107 -8.59 11.79 12.98
N TRP A 108 -8.20 11.44 14.16
CA TRP A 108 -7.83 12.41 15.19
C TRP A 108 -6.34 12.72 15.07
N ALA A 109 -6.00 14.00 15.04
CA ALA A 109 -4.63 14.45 15.16
C ALA A 109 -4.52 15.31 16.41
N ASP A 110 -3.66 14.92 17.33
CA ASP A 110 -3.38 15.68 18.53
C ASP A 110 -2.55 16.91 18.21
N ASP A 111 -2.88 18.04 18.88
CA ASP A 111 -2.00 19.20 18.86
C ASP A 111 -0.73 18.87 19.68
N GLU A 112 0.41 19.06 19.08
CA GLU A 112 1.67 18.95 19.81
C GLU A 112 1.81 20.14 20.76
N ILE A 113 1.81 19.83 22.05
CA ILE A 113 1.93 20.86 23.09
C ILE A 113 3.31 20.76 23.72
N ILE A 114 4.11 21.76 23.43
CA ILE A 114 5.38 21.97 24.15
C ILE A 114 5.06 22.74 25.42
N LEU A 115 5.00 22.02 26.54
CA LEU A 115 4.89 22.65 27.85
C LEU A 115 6.26 23.16 28.31
N THR A 116 6.33 24.44 28.64
CA THR A 116 7.56 25.06 29.10
C THR A 116 7.65 24.99 30.63
N VAL A 117 8.67 24.34 31.13
CA VAL A 117 8.97 24.32 32.58
C VAL A 117 9.80 25.55 32.94
N SER A 118 9.24 26.42 33.77
CA SER A 118 9.93 27.63 34.25
C SER A 118 10.55 27.40 35.64
N LYS A 119 11.74 27.95 35.85
CA LYS A 119 12.37 27.95 37.17
C LYS A 119 11.57 28.88 38.11
N VAL A 120 11.17 28.34 39.23
CA VAL A 120 10.38 29.08 40.26
C VAL A 120 11.29 29.44 41.43
N SER A 121 11.22 30.66 41.91
CA SER A 121 11.84 31.09 43.16
C SER A 121 10.87 30.85 44.31
N GLY A 122 11.35 30.41 45.48
CA GLY A 122 10.52 29.94 46.58
C GLY A 122 9.46 30.92 47.09
N ASP A 123 9.59 32.22 46.85
CA ASP A 123 8.70 33.25 47.36
C ASP A 123 7.82 33.93 46.29
N ALA A 124 7.98 33.65 45.01
CA ALA A 124 7.20 34.26 43.95
C ALA A 124 6.89 33.23 42.86
N HIS A 125 5.64 32.81 42.77
CA HIS A 125 5.12 31.89 41.78
C HIS A 125 4.25 32.64 40.77
N ASP A 126 4.88 33.20 39.74
CA ASP A 126 4.14 33.73 38.60
C ASP A 126 4.27 32.76 37.41
N LEU A 127 3.57 31.65 37.48
CA LEU A 127 3.47 30.68 36.43
C LEU A 127 2.26 30.98 35.55
N SER A 128 2.48 31.34 34.31
CA SER A 128 1.41 31.45 33.33
C SER A 128 0.78 30.10 33.04
N MET A 129 -0.58 30.06 33.07
CA MET A 129 -1.32 28.85 32.73
C MET A 129 -1.10 28.47 31.27
N GLN A 130 -0.53 27.33 31.03
CA GLN A 130 -0.39 26.72 29.70
C GLN A 130 -1.59 25.79 29.46
N ARG A 131 -2.22 25.90 28.30
CA ARG A 131 -3.39 25.07 27.97
C ARG A 131 -2.94 23.88 27.11
N LEU A 132 -3.49 22.73 27.42
CA LEU A 132 -3.43 21.57 26.54
C LEU A 132 -4.31 21.85 25.32
N GLY A 133 -3.81 21.67 24.12
CA GLY A 133 -4.60 21.73 22.88
C GLY A 133 -5.69 20.67 22.86
N SER A 134 -6.68 20.88 22.04
CA SER A 134 -7.81 19.95 21.94
C SER A 134 -7.71 18.97 20.78
N GLY A 135 -6.63 19.02 20.01
CA GLY A 135 -6.52 18.24 18.78
C GLY A 135 -7.55 18.62 17.71
N GLN A 136 -7.46 17.99 16.56
CA GLN A 136 -8.37 18.23 15.45
C GLN A 136 -8.77 16.93 14.77
N SER A 137 -10.05 16.83 14.39
CA SER A 137 -10.55 15.70 13.60
C SER A 137 -10.46 16.03 12.12
N TYR A 138 -9.94 15.09 11.34
CA TYR A 138 -9.79 15.21 9.90
C TYR A 138 -10.60 14.14 9.19
N HIS A 139 -11.24 14.52 8.10
CA HIS A 139 -11.98 13.63 7.23
C HIS A 139 -11.15 13.30 6.00
N VAL A 140 -11.16 12.01 5.58
CA VAL A 140 -10.51 11.58 4.35
C VAL A 140 -11.54 11.44 3.25
N ASP A 141 -11.36 12.19 2.17
CA ASP A 141 -12.22 12.07 0.98
C ASP A 141 -12.04 10.72 0.32
N THR A 142 -13.16 10.04 0.05
CA THR A 142 -13.18 8.74 -0.56
C THR A 142 -13.82 8.79 -1.95
N ALA A 143 -13.32 7.96 -2.86
CA ALA A 143 -13.86 7.80 -4.20
C ALA A 143 -14.01 6.32 -4.55
N VAL A 144 -14.97 6.02 -5.41
CA VAL A 144 -15.15 4.67 -5.95
C VAL A 144 -14.17 4.47 -7.10
N TYR A 145 -13.41 3.38 -7.03
CA TYR A 145 -12.49 2.95 -8.07
C TYR A 145 -12.97 1.63 -8.64
N GLY A 146 -13.21 1.60 -9.95
CA GLY A 146 -13.68 0.41 -10.64
C GLY A 146 -12.70 -0.09 -11.71
N ILE A 147 -12.71 -1.37 -11.92
CA ILE A 147 -12.05 -2.03 -13.05
C ILE A 147 -13.08 -2.85 -13.81
N LYS A 148 -13.16 -2.65 -15.12
CA LYS A 148 -14.03 -3.43 -15.99
C LYS A 148 -13.19 -4.41 -16.79
N VAL A 149 -13.43 -5.69 -16.55
CA VAL A 149 -12.71 -6.76 -17.24
C VAL A 149 -13.66 -7.50 -18.15
N GLY A 150 -13.35 -7.49 -19.45
CA GLY A 150 -14.04 -8.33 -20.43
C GLY A 150 -13.48 -9.76 -20.33
N GLY A 151 -14.31 -10.70 -19.95
CA GLY A 151 -13.93 -12.09 -19.86
C GLY A 151 -15.14 -13.00 -20.06
N ASP A 152 -14.90 -14.19 -20.61
CA ASP A 152 -15.93 -15.21 -20.68
C ASP A 152 -15.64 -16.23 -19.57
N ILE A 153 -16.43 -16.17 -18.50
CA ILE A 153 -16.37 -17.16 -17.40
C ILE A 153 -16.54 -18.58 -17.92
N ARG A 154 -17.20 -18.71 -19.09
CA ARG A 154 -17.35 -20.00 -19.77
C ARG A 154 -16.00 -20.55 -20.22
N LEU A 155 -15.02 -19.67 -20.54
CA LEU A 155 -13.67 -20.11 -20.92
C LEU A 155 -12.92 -20.68 -19.70
N PHE A 156 -13.17 -20.15 -18.51
CA PHE A 156 -12.68 -20.75 -17.27
C PHE A 156 -13.36 -22.09 -16.98
N LEU A 157 -14.68 -22.11 -16.99
CA LEU A 157 -15.47 -23.33 -16.75
C LEU A 157 -15.12 -24.43 -17.77
N THR A 158 -14.81 -24.09 -19.00
CA THR A 158 -14.39 -25.05 -20.03
C THR A 158 -12.88 -25.38 -19.98
N GLY A 159 -12.12 -24.80 -19.05
CA GLY A 159 -10.69 -25.08 -18.87
C GLY A 159 -9.76 -24.40 -19.89
N ARG A 160 -10.27 -23.42 -20.65
CA ARG A 160 -9.48 -22.67 -21.66
C ARG A 160 -8.74 -21.47 -21.07
N LYS A 161 -9.16 -20.98 -19.89
CA LYS A 161 -8.49 -19.91 -19.14
C LYS A 161 -8.33 -20.31 -17.68
N ASP A 162 -7.26 -19.83 -17.06
CA ASP A 162 -7.00 -20.03 -15.66
C ASP A 162 -7.71 -18.95 -14.84
N TRP A 163 -8.48 -19.39 -13.85
CA TRP A 163 -9.20 -18.53 -12.93
C TRP A 163 -8.23 -17.72 -12.03
N GLY A 164 -7.19 -18.40 -11.51
CA GLY A 164 -6.21 -17.75 -10.65
C GLY A 164 -5.55 -16.56 -11.32
N ALA A 165 -5.26 -16.67 -12.62
CA ALA A 165 -4.67 -15.56 -13.38
C ALA A 165 -5.61 -14.34 -13.49
N PHE A 166 -6.94 -14.56 -13.55
CA PHE A 166 -7.92 -13.47 -13.57
C PHE A 166 -7.97 -12.74 -12.23
N VAL A 167 -8.14 -13.48 -11.13
CA VAL A 167 -8.20 -12.91 -9.77
C VAL A 167 -6.90 -12.18 -9.45
N ASP A 168 -5.74 -12.80 -9.71
CA ASP A 168 -4.43 -12.19 -9.51
C ASP A 168 -4.26 -10.88 -10.29
N ALA A 169 -4.73 -10.82 -11.53
CA ALA A 169 -4.68 -9.59 -12.33
C ALA A 169 -5.52 -8.45 -11.74
N VAL A 170 -6.71 -8.76 -11.24
CA VAL A 170 -7.60 -7.78 -10.58
C VAL A 170 -6.97 -7.29 -9.28
N VAL A 171 -6.53 -8.19 -8.42
CA VAL A 171 -5.87 -7.86 -7.14
C VAL A 171 -4.64 -7.01 -7.35
N LYS A 172 -3.75 -7.39 -8.27
CA LYS A 172 -2.56 -6.59 -8.63
C LYS A 172 -2.91 -5.19 -9.11
N ALA A 173 -3.97 -5.06 -9.91
CA ALA A 173 -4.43 -3.76 -10.39
C ALA A 173 -4.87 -2.85 -9.23
N TYR A 174 -5.61 -3.38 -8.25
CA TYR A 174 -6.03 -2.63 -7.07
C TYR A 174 -4.85 -2.28 -6.17
N ILE A 175 -3.97 -3.22 -5.85
CA ILE A 175 -2.76 -2.96 -5.05
C ILE A 175 -1.91 -1.87 -5.72
N GLN A 176 -1.70 -1.95 -7.03
CA GLN A 176 -0.97 -0.92 -7.78
C GLN A 176 -1.67 0.44 -7.71
N LYS A 177 -3.00 0.47 -7.76
CA LYS A 177 -3.78 1.70 -7.63
C LYS A 177 -3.62 2.31 -6.24
N VAL A 178 -3.77 1.53 -5.17
CA VAL A 178 -3.57 1.98 -3.78
C VAL A 178 -2.15 2.53 -3.60
N GLN A 179 -1.13 1.80 -4.03
CA GLN A 179 0.26 2.25 -3.95
C GLN A 179 0.50 3.55 -4.73
N THR A 180 -0.17 3.72 -5.88
CA THR A 180 -0.09 4.96 -6.67
C THR A 180 -0.77 6.12 -5.96
N LEU A 181 -1.93 5.90 -5.34
CA LEU A 181 -2.63 6.90 -4.54
C LEU A 181 -1.78 7.33 -3.34
N ILE A 182 -1.20 6.38 -2.62
CA ILE A 182 -0.32 6.66 -1.48
C ILE A 182 0.90 7.47 -1.92
N ALA A 183 1.58 7.07 -3.00
CA ALA A 183 2.73 7.80 -3.51
C ALA A 183 2.36 9.22 -3.96
N THR A 184 1.19 9.39 -4.59
CA THR A 184 0.68 10.69 -5.03
C THR A 184 0.35 11.59 -3.84
N GLN A 185 -0.35 11.06 -2.84
CA GLN A 185 -0.70 11.81 -1.64
C GLN A 185 0.54 12.13 -0.79
N PHE A 186 1.50 11.23 -0.70
CA PHE A 186 2.78 11.51 -0.07
C PHE A 186 3.49 12.68 -0.77
N ALA A 187 3.68 12.58 -2.09
CA ALA A 187 4.38 13.61 -2.86
C ALA A 187 3.67 14.98 -2.79
N ASN A 188 2.34 15.00 -2.88
CA ASN A 188 1.54 16.21 -2.77
C ASN A 188 1.57 16.76 -1.35
N GLY A 189 1.34 15.92 -0.34
CA GLY A 189 1.29 16.31 1.07
C GLY A 189 2.61 16.93 1.51
N VAL A 190 3.72 16.27 1.29
CA VAL A 190 5.04 16.80 1.69
C VAL A 190 5.41 18.08 0.94
N ASN A 191 5.08 18.18 -0.37
CA ASN A 191 5.38 19.40 -1.14
C ASN A 191 4.46 20.58 -0.78
N MET A 192 3.24 20.33 -0.29
CA MET A 192 2.28 21.37 0.13
C MET A 192 2.52 21.88 1.55
N LEU A 193 3.11 21.07 2.40
CA LEU A 193 3.38 21.44 3.79
C LEU A 193 4.52 22.46 3.87
N PRO A 194 4.35 23.56 4.63
CA PRO A 194 5.38 24.57 4.76
C PRO A 194 6.58 24.03 5.57
N VAL A 195 7.69 23.82 4.89
CA VAL A 195 8.95 23.47 5.54
C VAL A 195 9.74 24.75 5.85
N PRO A 196 10.14 24.98 7.11
CA PRO A 196 11.00 26.11 7.47
C PRO A 196 12.29 26.11 6.63
N ALA A 197 12.76 27.30 6.25
CA ALA A 197 13.99 27.44 5.45
C ALA A 197 15.22 26.82 6.14
N THR A 198 15.22 26.75 7.45
CA THR A 198 16.28 26.14 8.27
C THR A 198 16.34 24.61 8.19
N LEU A 199 15.26 23.98 7.71
CA LEU A 199 15.11 22.54 7.51
C LEU A 199 15.16 22.15 6.02
N LYS A 200 15.51 23.09 5.13
CA LYS A 200 15.72 22.85 3.71
C LYS A 200 17.21 22.94 3.37
N GLY A 201 17.64 22.01 2.53
CA GLY A 201 18.97 22.03 1.95
C GLY A 201 18.95 21.68 0.48
N THR A 202 19.97 22.12 -0.24
CA THR A 202 20.09 21.85 -1.68
C THR A 202 21.55 21.59 -2.05
N GLY A 203 21.74 20.80 -3.09
CA GLY A 203 23.04 20.52 -3.69
C GLY A 203 23.45 19.06 -3.58
N ALA A 204 24.39 18.67 -4.43
CA ALA A 204 24.93 17.31 -4.42
C ALA A 204 25.55 16.97 -3.06
N LEU A 205 25.25 15.78 -2.55
CA LEU A 205 25.79 15.30 -1.29
C LEU A 205 27.29 14.98 -1.47
N SER A 206 28.11 15.67 -0.68
CA SER A 206 29.56 15.59 -0.71
C SER A 206 30.16 15.96 0.66
N ALA A 207 31.43 15.80 0.84
CA ALA A 207 32.11 16.19 2.07
C ALA A 207 31.88 17.67 2.48
N SER A 208 31.67 18.57 1.50
CA SER A 208 31.40 19.99 1.76
C SER A 208 29.97 20.27 2.22
N THR A 209 29.00 19.46 1.81
CA THR A 209 27.57 19.64 2.15
C THR A 209 27.14 18.75 3.31
N LYS A 210 27.99 17.80 3.72
CA LYS A 210 27.71 16.85 4.80
C LYS A 210 27.26 17.54 6.10
N ALA A 211 28.03 18.50 6.59
CA ALA A 211 27.72 19.20 7.85
C ALA A 211 26.34 19.90 7.80
N GLN A 212 25.94 20.40 6.64
CA GLN A 212 24.64 21.05 6.49
C GLN A 212 23.50 20.02 6.46
N PHE A 213 23.72 18.87 5.85
CA PHE A 213 22.77 17.76 5.83
C PHE A 213 22.58 17.19 7.24
N ASP A 214 23.67 16.93 7.96
CA ASP A 214 23.65 16.43 9.33
C ASP A 214 22.93 17.40 10.29
N ALA A 215 23.18 18.71 10.14
CA ALA A 215 22.49 19.73 10.93
C ALA A 215 20.96 19.75 10.70
N ILE A 216 20.47 19.39 9.51
CA ILE A 216 19.02 19.28 9.26
C ILE A 216 18.47 18.06 10.00
N ILE A 217 19.17 16.92 9.95
CA ILE A 217 18.77 15.72 10.69
C ILE A 217 18.65 15.99 12.18
N GLU A 218 19.69 16.63 12.75
CA GLU A 218 19.69 17.00 14.16
C GLU A 218 18.55 17.94 14.54
N LYS A 219 18.29 18.96 13.71
CA LYS A 219 17.20 19.92 13.94
C LYS A 219 15.83 19.27 13.87
N VAL A 220 15.59 18.36 12.91
CA VAL A 220 14.32 17.63 12.81
C VAL A 220 14.13 16.74 14.05
N GLY A 221 15.17 16.03 14.48
CA GLY A 221 15.13 15.22 15.70
C GLY A 221 14.85 16.05 16.95
N ALA A 222 15.56 17.17 17.11
CA ALA A 222 15.38 18.07 18.25
C ALA A 222 14.00 18.76 18.25
N ALA A 223 13.51 19.18 17.10
CA ALA A 223 12.19 19.85 16.99
C ALA A 223 11.03 18.92 17.32
N ASN A 224 11.17 17.63 17.06
CA ASN A 224 10.11 16.64 17.30
C ASN A 224 10.36 15.77 18.54
N GLU A 225 11.49 15.99 19.24
CA GLU A 225 11.93 15.17 20.39
C GLU A 225 11.89 13.65 20.08
N SER A 226 12.23 13.28 18.86
CA SER A 226 12.10 11.91 18.34
C SER A 226 13.29 11.49 17.50
N GLY A 227 13.39 10.19 17.23
CA GLY A 227 14.30 9.68 16.20
C GLY A 227 13.93 10.25 14.82
N VAL A 228 14.82 10.02 13.85
CA VAL A 228 14.65 10.50 12.48
C VAL A 228 14.82 9.35 11.52
N VAL A 229 14.05 9.35 10.43
CA VAL A 229 14.18 8.42 9.31
C VAL A 229 14.38 9.22 8.02
N ILE A 230 15.36 8.84 7.21
CA ILE A 230 15.60 9.44 5.90
C ILE A 230 14.85 8.62 4.85
N MET A 231 13.95 9.26 4.15
CA MET A 231 13.11 8.64 3.12
C MET A 231 13.44 9.20 1.73
N GLY A 232 13.34 8.35 0.74
CA GLY A 232 13.53 8.76 -0.65
C GLY A 232 13.39 7.60 -1.61
N THR A 233 13.40 7.92 -2.89
CA THR A 233 13.48 6.88 -3.91
C THR A 233 14.86 6.23 -3.87
N LYS A 234 14.97 5.03 -4.41
CA LYS A 234 16.26 4.31 -4.52
C LYS A 234 17.36 5.16 -5.16
N THR A 235 16.99 5.96 -6.16
CA THR A 235 17.91 6.86 -6.86
C THR A 235 18.40 7.99 -5.94
N ALA A 236 17.51 8.60 -5.17
CA ALA A 236 17.87 9.65 -4.22
C ALA A 236 18.72 9.10 -3.05
N LEU A 237 18.33 7.94 -2.49
CA LEU A 237 19.06 7.31 -1.39
C LEU A 237 20.49 6.89 -1.79
N LYS A 238 20.74 6.53 -3.05
CA LYS A 238 22.09 6.25 -3.55
C LYS A 238 23.06 7.42 -3.41
N ALA A 239 22.56 8.65 -3.39
CA ALA A 239 23.41 9.82 -3.21
C ALA A 239 24.07 9.86 -1.83
N LEU A 240 23.46 9.25 -0.82
CA LEU A 240 24.04 9.11 0.54
C LEU A 240 25.30 8.25 0.56
N ASN A 241 25.48 7.34 -0.41
CA ASN A 241 26.70 6.55 -0.53
C ASN A 241 27.95 7.42 -0.74
N ALA A 242 27.78 8.63 -1.29
CA ALA A 242 28.90 9.57 -1.45
C ALA A 242 29.37 10.23 -0.14
N LEU A 243 28.49 10.30 0.86
CA LEU A 243 28.82 10.82 2.20
C LEU A 243 29.49 9.77 3.08
N THR A 244 29.10 8.54 2.93
CA THR A 244 29.72 7.40 3.60
C THR A 244 30.93 7.01 2.77
N LYS A 245 32.14 7.33 3.24
CA LYS A 245 33.38 6.80 2.65
C LYS A 245 33.41 5.29 2.91
N VAL A 246 32.73 4.52 2.08
CA VAL A 246 32.92 3.08 2.04
C VAL A 246 34.28 2.88 1.40
N ASP A 247 35.28 2.81 2.22
CA ASP A 247 36.64 2.51 1.78
C ASP A 247 36.63 1.05 1.29
N TRP A 248 36.68 0.88 -0.02
CA TRP A 248 36.64 -0.46 -0.66
C TRP A 248 37.86 -1.30 -0.27
N GLU A 249 38.90 -0.70 0.30
CA GLU A 249 40.10 -1.36 0.79
C GLU A 249 39.96 -1.82 2.25
N SER A 250 39.02 -1.28 3.02
CA SER A 250 38.82 -1.65 4.43
C SER A 250 37.70 -2.69 4.60
N PRO A 251 37.89 -3.73 5.45
CA PRO A 251 37.04 -4.92 5.46
C PRO A 251 35.79 -4.82 6.34
N ALA A 252 35.00 -3.77 6.23
CA ALA A 252 33.63 -3.78 6.78
C ALA A 252 32.72 -4.55 5.79
N SER A 253 32.77 -5.88 5.84
CA SER A 253 32.10 -6.76 4.88
C SER A 253 30.57 -6.54 4.83
N SER A 254 29.93 -6.26 5.96
CA SER A 254 28.46 -6.11 6.03
C SER A 254 27.92 -4.90 5.26
N ILE A 255 28.62 -3.75 5.29
CA ILE A 255 28.20 -2.57 4.53
C ILE A 255 28.44 -2.77 3.03
N LYS A 256 29.55 -3.40 2.66
CA LYS A 256 29.85 -3.75 1.25
C LYS A 256 28.81 -4.71 0.68
N GLU A 257 28.44 -5.73 1.44
CA GLU A 257 27.38 -6.68 1.05
C GLU A 257 26.02 -5.99 0.91
N ALA A 258 25.64 -5.14 1.84
CA ALA A 258 24.42 -4.37 1.77
C ALA A 258 24.38 -3.49 0.51
N VAL A 259 25.44 -2.72 0.26
CA VAL A 259 25.54 -1.88 -0.94
C VAL A 259 25.61 -2.71 -2.22
N ALA A 260 26.29 -3.86 -2.21
CA ALA A 260 26.35 -4.74 -3.36
C ALA A 260 24.98 -5.37 -3.69
N ASN A 261 24.23 -5.76 -2.67
CA ASN A 261 22.93 -6.42 -2.83
C ASN A 261 21.78 -5.44 -3.12
N THR A 262 21.70 -4.33 -2.38
CA THR A 262 20.59 -3.36 -2.46
C THR A 262 20.91 -2.10 -3.25
N GLY A 263 22.20 -1.74 -3.35
CA GLY A 263 22.67 -0.52 -3.97
C GLY A 263 22.60 0.72 -3.04
N ILE A 264 22.10 0.58 -1.83
CA ILE A 264 21.97 1.61 -0.79
C ILE A 264 22.54 1.10 0.52
N ILE A 265 23.07 2.03 1.36
CA ILE A 265 23.41 1.74 2.74
C ILE A 265 22.13 1.56 3.55
N GLY A 266 22.11 0.64 4.51
CA GLY A 266 20.92 0.42 5.36
C GLY A 266 20.68 1.56 6.35
N ASN A 267 21.74 2.18 6.85
CA ASN A 267 21.70 3.28 7.82
C ASN A 267 22.75 4.35 7.47
N TYR A 268 22.39 5.61 7.69
CA TYR A 268 23.31 6.74 7.58
C TYR A 268 23.62 7.26 8.98
N GLU A 269 24.86 7.01 9.47
CA GLU A 269 25.33 7.44 10.79
C GLU A 269 24.34 7.15 11.95
N GLY A 270 23.71 5.95 11.93
CA GLY A 270 22.71 5.54 12.90
C GLY A 270 21.28 5.93 12.56
N THR A 271 21.07 6.76 11.55
CA THR A 271 19.73 7.11 11.05
C THR A 271 19.25 6.08 10.02
N PRO A 272 18.13 5.42 10.23
CA PRO A 272 17.60 4.43 9.29
C PRO A 272 17.19 5.08 7.96
N LEU A 273 17.39 4.34 6.89
CA LEU A 273 16.97 4.73 5.54
C LEU A 273 15.77 3.90 5.12
N MET A 274 14.78 4.56 4.52
CA MET A 274 13.60 3.89 3.98
C MET A 274 13.38 4.23 2.53
N GLU A 275 13.24 3.20 1.70
CA GLU A 275 12.93 3.38 0.29
C GLU A 275 11.44 3.63 0.09
N ILE A 276 11.12 4.71 -0.62
CA ILE A 276 9.77 4.98 -1.12
C ILE A 276 9.66 4.29 -2.49
N PRO A 277 8.74 3.33 -2.68
CA PRO A 277 8.55 2.67 -3.95
C PRO A 277 8.18 3.69 -5.03
N GLN A 278 8.99 3.81 -6.09
CA GLN A 278 8.70 4.72 -7.18
C GLN A 278 7.50 4.26 -7.98
N LYS A 279 6.62 5.20 -8.29
CA LYS A 279 5.48 5.02 -9.20
C LYS A 279 5.53 6.07 -10.29
N PHE A 280 4.89 5.77 -11.41
CA PHE A 280 4.84 6.66 -12.57
C PHE A 280 3.41 7.04 -12.87
N THR A 281 3.21 8.26 -13.37
CA THR A 281 1.88 8.80 -13.68
C THR A 281 1.25 8.07 -14.86
N ASP A 282 2.07 7.63 -15.80
CA ASP A 282 1.64 7.01 -17.04
C ASP A 282 2.40 5.71 -17.38
N LYS A 283 1.86 4.99 -18.36
CA LYS A 283 2.46 3.74 -18.85
C LYS A 283 3.76 3.96 -19.65
N THR A 284 4.09 5.20 -20.02
CA THR A 284 5.33 5.51 -20.74
C THR A 284 6.53 5.58 -19.80
N LEU A 285 6.29 5.57 -18.48
CA LEU A 285 7.29 5.68 -17.42
C LEU A 285 8.16 6.95 -17.52
N ALA A 286 7.61 8.00 -18.11
CA ALA A 286 8.33 9.25 -18.31
C ALA A 286 8.30 10.15 -17.08
N THR A 287 7.15 10.21 -16.39
CA THR A 287 6.93 11.14 -15.27
C THR A 287 6.84 10.38 -13.95
N PRO A 288 7.89 10.44 -13.11
CA PRO A 288 7.85 9.84 -11.77
C PRO A 288 6.91 10.63 -10.85
N ILE A 289 6.19 9.95 -9.98
CA ILE A 289 5.30 10.58 -8.98
C ILE A 289 6.12 11.16 -7.83
N VAL A 290 7.09 10.39 -7.33
CA VAL A 290 8.01 10.85 -6.28
C VAL A 290 9.27 11.39 -6.92
N ASP A 291 9.71 12.58 -6.48
CA ASP A 291 10.90 13.23 -7.05
C ASP A 291 12.17 12.43 -6.73
N ASN A 292 12.87 12.00 -7.77
CA ASN A 292 14.10 11.22 -7.66
C ASN A 292 15.30 12.03 -7.13
N LYS A 293 15.15 13.35 -7.02
CA LYS A 293 16.19 14.28 -6.54
C LYS A 293 15.96 14.75 -5.11
N LYS A 294 14.88 14.31 -4.47
CA LYS A 294 14.57 14.72 -3.10
C LYS A 294 14.78 13.60 -2.08
N LEU A 295 15.37 13.99 -0.97
CA LEU A 295 15.42 13.21 0.27
C LEU A 295 14.53 13.91 1.30
N TYR A 296 13.71 13.14 1.96
CA TYR A 296 12.81 13.60 3.02
C TYR A 296 13.33 13.10 4.35
N ILE A 297 13.46 14.02 5.30
CA ILE A 297 13.97 13.75 6.65
C ILE A 297 12.76 13.82 7.56
N MET A 298 12.24 12.64 7.95
CA MET A 298 10.97 12.49 8.65
C MET A 298 11.19 12.11 10.12
N PRO A 299 10.38 12.60 11.05
CA PRO A 299 10.43 12.14 12.43
C PRO A 299 9.93 10.70 12.54
N ALA A 300 10.62 9.89 13.34
CA ALA A 300 10.19 8.53 13.67
C ALA A 300 9.23 8.58 14.87
N VAL A 301 7.97 8.87 14.60
CA VAL A 301 6.89 8.93 15.60
C VAL A 301 5.84 7.88 15.32
N ASP A 302 5.09 7.51 16.35
CA ASP A 302 4.03 6.50 16.24
C ASP A 302 2.84 6.96 15.38
N ASP A 303 2.64 8.28 15.22
CA ASP A 303 1.59 8.82 14.37
C ASP A 303 1.94 8.69 12.89
N ARG A 304 1.26 7.77 12.22
CA ARG A 304 1.43 7.51 10.80
C ARG A 304 0.77 8.62 9.98
N PHE A 305 1.55 9.40 9.28
CA PHE A 305 1.07 10.61 8.61
C PHE A 305 0.24 10.36 7.34
N ILE A 306 0.26 9.16 6.77
CA ILE A 306 -0.62 8.79 5.66
C ILE A 306 -1.82 8.04 6.22
N LYS A 307 -3.03 8.55 5.98
CA LYS A 307 -4.28 7.94 6.41
C LYS A 307 -4.95 7.31 5.20
N PHE A 308 -5.21 6.02 5.28
CA PHE A 308 -5.89 5.23 4.24
C PHE A 308 -7.22 4.73 4.76
N VAL A 309 -8.28 5.00 4.03
CA VAL A 309 -9.63 4.51 4.31
C VAL A 309 -10.03 3.54 3.22
N ASP A 310 -10.47 2.40 3.63
CA ASP A 310 -10.98 1.35 2.78
C ASP A 310 -12.37 0.93 3.26
N TYR A 311 -13.35 1.01 2.37
CA TYR A 311 -14.69 0.49 2.63
C TYR A 311 -14.73 -0.98 2.20
N GLY A 312 -14.09 -1.83 2.92
CA GLY A 312 -13.77 -3.26 2.76
C GLY A 312 -14.65 -4.18 1.91
N GLU A 313 -15.65 -3.66 1.24
CA GLU A 313 -16.55 -4.42 0.38
C GLU A 313 -16.24 -4.13 -1.11
N THR A 314 -15.91 -5.20 -1.81
CA THR A 314 -15.79 -5.18 -3.27
C THR A 314 -17.13 -5.56 -3.87
N GLU A 315 -17.68 -4.68 -4.69
CA GLU A 315 -18.90 -4.98 -5.46
C GLU A 315 -18.52 -5.52 -6.85
N LEU A 316 -19.01 -6.70 -7.18
CA LEU A 316 -18.82 -7.32 -8.50
C LEU A 316 -20.14 -7.29 -9.28
N GLU A 317 -20.25 -6.39 -10.21
CA GLU A 317 -21.38 -6.36 -11.13
C GLU A 317 -21.11 -7.18 -12.39
N VAL A 318 -22.01 -8.09 -12.67
CA VAL A 318 -22.01 -8.84 -13.92
C VAL A 318 -22.95 -8.16 -14.90
N ASN A 319 -22.40 -7.41 -15.84
CA ASN A 319 -23.20 -6.76 -16.87
C ASN A 319 -23.63 -7.77 -17.93
N GLU A 320 -24.93 -8.07 -17.95
CA GLU A 320 -25.56 -8.85 -19.00
C GLU A 320 -25.61 -8.08 -20.32
N LYS A 321 -25.54 -8.84 -21.39
CA LYS A 321 -25.83 -8.38 -22.75
C LYS A 321 -27.08 -7.51 -22.87
N GLY A 322 -26.88 -6.25 -23.16
CA GLY A 322 -28.01 -5.37 -23.52
C GLY A 322 -27.64 -4.26 -24.49
N ALA A 323 -26.38 -3.83 -24.52
CA ALA A 323 -25.99 -2.61 -25.22
C ALA A 323 -24.90 -2.76 -26.30
N THR A 324 -24.21 -3.90 -26.39
CA THR A 324 -23.13 -4.11 -27.38
C THR A 324 -23.32 -5.45 -28.10
N GLN A 325 -23.07 -5.47 -29.39
CA GLN A 325 -23.21 -6.66 -30.27
C GLN A 325 -22.19 -7.77 -29.98
N ASP A 326 -21.24 -7.55 -29.04
CA ASP A 326 -20.24 -8.54 -28.65
C ASP A 326 -20.80 -9.50 -27.60
N ASP A 327 -20.59 -10.81 -27.81
CA ASP A 327 -20.97 -11.89 -26.91
C ASP A 327 -20.17 -11.95 -25.59
N MET A 328 -19.37 -10.93 -25.29
CA MET A 328 -18.52 -10.86 -24.11
C MET A 328 -19.31 -10.36 -22.89
N GLN A 329 -19.31 -11.14 -21.82
CA GLN A 329 -19.73 -10.67 -20.50
C GLN A 329 -18.63 -9.77 -19.93
N SER A 330 -19.01 -8.65 -19.35
CA SER A 330 -18.09 -7.78 -18.64
C SER A 330 -18.36 -7.87 -17.14
N TYR A 331 -17.27 -8.01 -16.38
CA TYR A 331 -17.26 -8.00 -14.92
C TYR A 331 -16.73 -6.64 -14.50
N GLU A 332 -17.51 -5.94 -13.74
CA GLU A 332 -17.15 -4.66 -13.18
C GLU A 332 -16.92 -4.85 -11.68
N VAL A 333 -15.71 -4.64 -11.26
CA VAL A 333 -15.28 -4.76 -9.86
C VAL A 333 -15.08 -3.35 -9.35
N GLN A 334 -15.83 -2.96 -8.32
CA GLN A 334 -15.79 -1.62 -7.73
C GLN A 334 -15.38 -1.71 -6.25
N ARG A 335 -14.61 -0.71 -5.80
CA ARG A 335 -14.22 -0.58 -4.40
C ARG A 335 -14.06 0.89 -4.02
N ARG A 336 -14.59 1.28 -2.88
CA ARG A 336 -14.50 2.63 -2.36
C ARG A 336 -13.30 2.78 -1.43
N MET A 337 -12.41 3.72 -1.75
CA MET A 337 -11.22 3.98 -0.93
C MET A 337 -10.79 5.44 -1.01
N GLY A 338 -10.00 5.86 -0.02
CA GLY A 338 -9.45 7.21 0.05
C GLY A 338 -8.09 7.25 0.73
N VAL A 339 -7.28 8.23 0.37
CA VAL A 339 -5.97 8.47 0.98
C VAL A 339 -5.81 9.95 1.24
N ALA A 340 -5.33 10.29 2.44
CA ALA A 340 -4.96 11.66 2.79
C ALA A 340 -3.63 11.68 3.54
N THR A 341 -2.94 12.82 3.51
CA THR A 341 -1.74 13.05 4.33
C THR A 341 -2.07 14.04 5.42
N ILE A 342 -1.89 13.64 6.67
CA ILE A 342 -2.07 14.46 7.86
C ILE A 342 -0.74 14.46 8.61
N MET A 343 -0.07 15.59 8.66
CA MET A 343 1.21 15.72 9.33
C MET A 343 1.18 16.91 10.28
N THR A 344 1.43 16.65 11.55
CA THR A 344 1.47 17.65 12.63
C THR A 344 2.91 17.96 13.07
N ARG A 345 3.91 17.28 12.48
CA ARG A 345 5.31 17.31 12.88
C ARG A 345 6.19 18.03 11.85
N TYR A 346 7.31 18.59 12.32
CA TYR A 346 8.32 19.17 11.44
C TYR A 346 9.08 18.09 10.66
N HIS A 347 9.26 18.31 9.38
CA HIS A 347 10.09 17.48 8.53
C HIS A 347 11.13 18.33 7.80
N GLY A 348 12.17 17.68 7.32
CA GLY A 348 13.23 18.32 6.53
C GLY A 348 13.22 17.84 5.08
N GLU A 349 13.74 18.68 4.19
CA GLU A 349 13.93 18.35 2.78
C GLU A 349 15.37 18.63 2.34
N TRP A 350 15.90 17.72 1.54
CA TRP A 350 17.15 17.93 0.81
C TRP A 350 16.95 17.68 -0.67
N THR A 351 17.30 18.66 -1.51
CA THR A 351 17.24 18.53 -2.98
C THR A 351 18.66 18.33 -3.52
N LEU A 352 18.87 17.21 -4.23
CA LEU A 352 20.16 16.78 -4.82
C LEU A 352 20.54 17.59 -6.05
#